data_4820613fc0a232d0d8feccf788616a43
#
_entry.id   4820613fc0a232d0d8feccf788616a43
#
_cell.length_a   1.000
_cell.length_b   1.000
_cell.length_c   1.000
_cell.angle_alpha   90.00
_cell.angle_beta   90.00
_cell.angle_gamma   90.00
#
_symmetry.space_group_name_H-M   'P 1'
#
loop_
_entity.id
_entity.type
_entity.pdbx_description
1 polymer ?
#
loop_
_entity_poly.entity_id
_entity_poly.type
_entity_poly.pdbx_seq_one_letter_code
_entity_poly.pdbx_strand_id
1 'polypeptide(L)'
;MPNPNVDFTTGQTLLASQQNRFPRGIMAQAQSTVNYTLTTANAIATGMTVSFNGVAGRLYKFTYYEPAVETSTVAAGSATTLNIRQTNAAGVQAVSGLILSQVAGQKDINALTLVVILPIVTPAAYTFVGCAFANSVTGAPVLARNATAPALLLVEDIGLV
;
A
#
# COMPACT_ATOMS: atom_id res chain seq x y z
N MET A 1 9.33 -12.88 21.17
CA MET A 1 10.04 -11.73 20.55
C MET A 1 11.19 -11.37 21.47
N PRO A 2 12.42 -11.19 20.96
CA PRO A 2 13.49 -10.64 21.78
C PRO A 2 13.08 -9.23 22.23
N ASN A 3 13.22 -8.97 23.52
CA ASN A 3 12.93 -7.65 24.07
C ASN A 3 14.03 -6.68 23.57
N PRO A 4 13.73 -5.66 22.75
CA PRO A 4 14.74 -4.74 22.23
C PRO A 4 15.45 -3.92 23.30
N ASN A 5 14.88 -3.88 24.50
CA ASN A 5 15.42 -3.08 25.61
C ASN A 5 16.41 -3.84 26.50
N VAL A 6 16.66 -5.13 26.28
CA VAL A 6 17.59 -5.92 27.10
C VAL A 6 19.07 -5.60 26.78
N ASP A 7 19.32 -4.98 25.63
CA ASP A 7 20.68 -4.70 25.14
C ASP A 7 21.26 -3.36 25.60
N PHE A 8 20.52 -2.56 26.42
CA PHE A 8 20.95 -1.23 26.86
C PHE A 8 21.11 -1.16 28.37
N THR A 9 22.34 -0.97 28.83
CA THR A 9 22.64 -0.66 30.22
C THR A 9 22.96 0.84 30.35
N THR A 10 22.57 1.47 31.45
CA THR A 10 22.84 2.88 31.71
C THR A 10 24.35 3.18 31.58
N GLY A 11 24.70 4.16 30.75
CA GLY A 11 26.09 4.55 30.51
C GLY A 11 26.85 3.77 29.43
N GLN A 12 26.19 2.82 28.76
CA GLN A 12 26.78 2.06 27.67
C GLN A 12 26.79 2.87 26.36
N THR A 13 27.93 2.86 25.65
CA THR A 13 28.00 3.43 24.30
C THR A 13 27.19 2.60 23.32
N LEU A 14 26.31 3.26 22.56
CA LEU A 14 25.49 2.60 21.54
C LEU A 14 26.37 2.08 20.40
N LEU A 15 26.40 0.77 20.21
CA LEU A 15 27.17 0.14 19.14
C LEU A 15 26.44 0.26 17.79
N ALA A 16 27.18 0.31 16.69
CA ALA A 16 26.61 0.33 15.35
C ALA A 16 25.66 -0.87 15.07
N SER A 17 25.99 -2.06 15.63
CA SER A 17 25.14 -3.24 15.55
C SER A 17 23.79 -3.08 16.27
N GLN A 18 23.76 -2.32 17.36
CA GLN A 18 22.54 -2.01 18.10
C GLN A 18 21.71 -0.97 17.35
N GLN A 19 22.36 0.06 16.79
CA GLN A 19 21.68 1.07 15.96
C GLN A 19 21.01 0.45 14.72
N ASN A 20 21.65 -0.54 14.10
CA ASN A 20 21.10 -1.23 12.93
C ASN A 20 19.84 -2.04 13.22
N ARG A 21 19.48 -2.29 14.48
CA ARG A 21 18.24 -2.97 14.86
C ARG A 21 17.02 -2.04 14.88
N PHE A 22 17.25 -0.72 14.97
CA PHE A 22 16.15 0.23 15.00
C PHE A 22 15.42 0.34 13.65
N PRO A 23 14.12 0.66 13.68
CA PRO A 23 13.40 1.08 12.50
C PRO A 23 14.08 2.28 11.85
N ARG A 24 14.18 2.26 10.51
CA ARG A 24 14.74 3.39 9.74
C ARG A 24 13.67 4.39 9.32
N GLY A 25 12.40 4.07 9.60
CA GLY A 25 11.26 4.92 9.25
C GLY A 25 10.86 4.83 7.78
N ILE A 26 10.41 5.94 7.22
CA ILE A 26 9.91 6.00 5.84
C ILE A 26 11.05 5.81 4.85
N MET A 27 10.94 4.78 4.02
CA MET A 27 11.90 4.43 2.97
C MET A 27 11.50 5.01 1.62
N ALA A 28 10.19 5.03 1.33
CA ALA A 28 9.63 5.59 0.10
C ALA A 28 8.16 5.91 0.31
N GLN A 29 7.69 6.93 -0.42
CA GLN A 29 6.27 7.23 -0.49
C GLN A 29 5.88 7.72 -1.89
N ALA A 30 4.65 7.43 -2.27
CA ALA A 30 4.00 7.98 -3.45
C ALA A 30 2.66 8.56 -3.02
N GLN A 31 2.30 9.70 -3.60
CA GLN A 31 1.05 10.39 -3.33
C GLN A 31 0.42 10.83 -4.64
N SER A 32 -0.89 10.73 -4.75
CA SER A 32 -1.61 11.19 -5.94
C SER A 32 -2.90 11.90 -5.56
N THR A 33 -3.12 13.04 -6.19
CA THR A 33 -4.37 13.83 -6.10
C THR A 33 -5.22 13.69 -7.35
N VAL A 34 -4.76 12.87 -8.31
CA VAL A 34 -5.41 12.68 -9.61
C VAL A 34 -6.35 11.49 -9.55
N ASN A 35 -7.59 11.69 -9.96
CA ASN A 35 -8.58 10.62 -10.08
C ASN A 35 -8.09 9.53 -11.03
N TYR A 36 -8.48 8.28 -10.74
CA TYR A 36 -8.16 7.14 -11.56
C TYR A 36 -9.44 6.36 -11.91
N THR A 37 -9.80 6.36 -13.20
CA THR A 37 -10.94 5.57 -13.70
C THR A 37 -10.58 4.09 -13.72
N LEU A 38 -11.39 3.28 -13.08
CA LEU A 38 -11.18 1.84 -13.00
C LEU A 38 -11.60 1.14 -14.29
N THR A 39 -10.86 0.09 -14.61
CA THR A 39 -11.16 -0.85 -15.69
C THR A 39 -11.34 -2.25 -15.12
N THR A 40 -11.74 -3.22 -15.94
CA THR A 40 -11.81 -4.64 -15.53
C THR A 40 -10.43 -5.31 -15.50
N ALA A 41 -9.40 -4.68 -16.09
CA ALA A 41 -8.03 -5.17 -16.01
C ALA A 41 -7.33 -4.59 -14.79
N ASN A 42 -6.58 -5.43 -14.07
CA ASN A 42 -5.73 -4.97 -12.99
C ASN A 42 -4.60 -4.09 -13.54
N ALA A 43 -4.54 -2.84 -13.12
CA ALA A 43 -3.58 -1.87 -13.60
C ALA A 43 -3.03 -1.02 -12.45
N ILE A 44 -1.86 -0.41 -12.66
CA ILE A 44 -1.25 0.50 -11.69
C ILE A 44 -2.10 1.75 -11.61
N ALA A 45 -2.60 2.05 -10.41
CA ALA A 45 -3.32 3.28 -10.16
C ALA A 45 -2.37 4.49 -10.30
N THR A 46 -2.84 5.56 -10.93
CA THR A 46 -2.02 6.74 -11.25
C THR A 46 -1.23 7.23 -10.05
N GLY A 47 0.09 7.33 -10.19
CA GLY A 47 1.00 7.82 -9.17
C GLY A 47 1.33 6.83 -8.05
N MET A 48 0.76 5.62 -8.03
CA MET A 48 0.96 4.64 -6.95
C MET A 48 2.13 3.69 -7.26
N THR A 49 3.34 4.24 -7.33
CA THR A 49 4.59 3.46 -7.50
C THR A 49 5.65 3.95 -6.52
N VAL A 50 6.26 3.05 -5.78
CA VAL A 50 7.36 3.32 -4.87
C VAL A 50 8.55 2.42 -5.17
N SER A 51 9.77 2.95 -5.01
CA SER A 51 11.02 2.18 -5.15
C SER A 51 11.94 2.50 -3.98
N PHE A 52 12.61 1.49 -3.46
CA PHE A 52 13.56 1.62 -2.37
C PHE A 52 14.61 0.52 -2.42
N ASN A 53 15.74 0.73 -1.73
CA ASN A 53 16.77 -0.30 -1.55
C ASN A 53 16.44 -1.12 -0.30
N GLY A 54 16.02 -2.36 -0.50
CA GLY A 54 15.73 -3.30 0.57
C GLY A 54 17.01 -3.89 1.16
N VAL A 55 17.02 -4.08 2.47
CA VAL A 55 18.13 -4.69 3.23
C VAL A 55 17.69 -6.04 3.76
N ALA A 56 18.52 -7.08 3.60
CA ALA A 56 18.21 -8.41 4.09
C ALA A 56 18.03 -8.44 5.62
N GLY A 57 17.12 -9.29 6.08
CA GLY A 57 16.83 -9.46 7.51
C GLY A 57 16.03 -8.34 8.13
N ARG A 58 15.39 -7.49 7.33
CA ARG A 58 14.54 -6.40 7.81
C ARG A 58 13.08 -6.57 7.38
N LEU A 59 12.19 -6.07 8.21
CA LEU A 59 10.75 -6.01 7.96
C LEU A 59 10.37 -4.66 7.40
N TYR A 60 9.57 -4.68 6.34
CA TYR A 60 9.02 -3.49 5.70
C TYR A 60 7.50 -3.55 5.77
N LYS A 61 6.91 -2.47 6.30
CA LYS A 61 5.47 -2.26 6.32
C LYS A 61 5.08 -1.43 5.10
N PHE A 62 4.14 -1.95 4.33
CA PHE A 62 3.52 -1.26 3.20
C PHE A 62 2.12 -0.84 3.60
N THR A 63 1.78 0.42 3.33
CA THR A 63 0.45 0.95 3.54
C THR A 63 -0.03 1.58 2.25
N TYR A 64 -1.14 1.08 1.69
CA TYR A 64 -1.80 1.68 0.54
C TYR A 64 -3.18 2.17 0.95
N TYR A 65 -3.39 3.47 0.84
CA TYR A 65 -4.62 4.16 1.21
C TYR A 65 -5.25 4.81 -0.01
N GLU A 66 -6.54 4.53 -0.23
CA GLU A 66 -7.40 5.24 -1.16
C GLU A 66 -8.51 5.96 -0.39
N PRO A 67 -8.60 7.30 -0.52
CA PRO A 67 -9.54 8.10 0.26
C PRO A 67 -11.00 7.86 -0.12
N ALA A 68 -11.26 7.57 -1.40
CA ALA A 68 -12.60 7.30 -1.89
C ALA A 68 -12.57 6.39 -3.12
N VAL A 69 -13.23 5.27 -3.01
CA VAL A 69 -13.64 4.44 -4.15
C VAL A 69 -15.10 4.74 -4.42
N GLU A 70 -15.37 5.36 -5.57
CA GLU A 70 -16.70 5.83 -5.92
C GLU A 70 -17.29 5.05 -7.10
N THR A 71 -18.60 4.85 -7.06
CA THR A 71 -19.38 4.39 -8.22
C THR A 71 -20.45 5.44 -8.53
N SER A 72 -20.62 5.82 -9.80
CA SER A 72 -21.53 6.92 -10.18
C SER A 72 -22.98 6.47 -10.28
N THR A 73 -23.22 5.25 -10.71
CA THR A 73 -24.53 4.61 -10.74
C THR A 73 -24.32 3.13 -10.51
N VAL A 74 -25.16 2.53 -9.71
CA VAL A 74 -24.89 1.21 -9.21
C VAL A 74 -25.66 0.16 -9.98
N ALA A 75 -24.95 -0.72 -10.68
CA ALA A 75 -25.46 -2.06 -10.90
C ALA A 75 -25.20 -2.86 -9.62
N ALA A 76 -26.21 -3.47 -9.07
CA ALA A 76 -26.07 -4.31 -7.88
C ALA A 76 -24.91 -5.32 -8.06
N GLY A 77 -24.04 -5.41 -7.05
CA GLY A 77 -22.91 -6.33 -7.05
C GLY A 77 -21.64 -5.84 -7.75
N SER A 78 -21.48 -4.53 -7.99
CA SER A 78 -20.18 -3.98 -8.41
C SER A 78 -19.15 -4.14 -7.28
N ALA A 79 -17.96 -4.59 -7.63
CA ALA A 79 -16.86 -4.74 -6.69
C ALA A 79 -15.60 -4.08 -7.25
N THR A 80 -14.87 -3.36 -6.38
CA THR A 80 -13.55 -2.81 -6.69
C THR A 80 -12.50 -3.50 -5.85
N THR A 81 -11.47 -3.99 -6.49
CA THR A 81 -10.32 -4.61 -5.83
C THR A 81 -9.13 -3.65 -5.88
N LEU A 82 -8.54 -3.40 -4.71
CA LEU A 82 -7.24 -2.76 -4.57
C LEU A 82 -6.21 -3.81 -4.18
N ASN A 83 -4.99 -3.69 -4.68
CA ASN A 83 -3.90 -4.59 -4.29
C ASN A 83 -2.54 -3.89 -4.35
N ILE A 84 -1.58 -4.42 -3.58
CA ILE A 84 -0.17 -4.05 -3.68
C ILE A 84 0.55 -5.20 -4.36
N ARG A 85 1.32 -4.89 -5.41
CA ARG A 85 2.12 -5.87 -6.17
C ARG A 85 3.56 -5.46 -6.28
N GLN A 86 4.44 -6.45 -6.40
CA GLN A 86 5.85 -6.23 -6.65
C GLN A 86 6.09 -6.03 -8.16
N THR A 87 6.92 -5.08 -8.52
CA THR A 87 7.42 -4.74 -9.86
C THR A 87 6.39 -4.08 -10.76
N ASN A 88 5.22 -4.69 -11.00
CA ASN A 88 4.20 -4.20 -11.92
C ASN A 88 2.81 -4.82 -11.63
N ALA A 89 1.80 -4.47 -12.43
CA ALA A 89 0.43 -4.96 -12.26
C ALA A 89 0.24 -6.48 -12.43
N ALA A 90 1.18 -7.17 -13.07
CA ALA A 90 1.22 -8.63 -13.21
C ALA A 90 2.15 -9.31 -12.20
N GLY A 91 2.87 -8.53 -11.40
CA GLY A 91 3.83 -9.01 -10.41
C GLY A 91 3.19 -9.77 -9.24
N VAL A 92 4.04 -10.30 -8.37
CA VAL A 92 3.59 -11.03 -7.19
C VAL A 92 2.72 -10.13 -6.30
N GLN A 93 1.53 -10.61 -5.97
CA GLN A 93 0.61 -9.89 -5.08
C GLN A 93 1.07 -10.03 -3.64
N ALA A 94 1.28 -8.89 -2.98
CA ALA A 94 1.61 -8.83 -1.56
C ALA A 94 0.35 -8.85 -0.69
N VAL A 95 -0.67 -8.08 -1.08
CA VAL A 95 -1.96 -7.99 -0.39
C VAL A 95 -3.05 -7.50 -1.33
N SER A 96 -4.30 -7.87 -1.07
CA SER A 96 -5.47 -7.30 -1.74
C SER A 96 -6.62 -7.06 -0.78
N GLY A 97 -7.46 -6.11 -1.12
CA GLY A 97 -8.72 -5.80 -0.44
C GLY A 97 -9.83 -5.52 -1.44
N LEU A 98 -11.06 -5.81 -1.04
CA LEU A 98 -12.25 -5.68 -1.87
C LEU A 98 -13.22 -4.71 -1.22
N ILE A 99 -13.77 -3.79 -2.02
CA ILE A 99 -14.93 -2.99 -1.66
C ILE A 99 -16.10 -3.45 -2.52
N LEU A 100 -17.20 -3.77 -1.85
CA LEU A 100 -18.46 -4.13 -2.52
C LEU A 100 -19.37 -2.91 -2.52
N SER A 101 -19.91 -2.58 -3.68
CA SER A 101 -21.06 -1.70 -3.81
C SER A 101 -22.34 -2.52 -3.70
N GLN A 102 -23.22 -2.17 -2.76
CA GLN A 102 -24.33 -3.03 -2.38
C GLN A 102 -25.71 -2.51 -2.78
N VAL A 103 -25.82 -1.23 -3.11
CA VAL A 103 -27.14 -0.61 -3.35
C VAL A 103 -27.27 -0.12 -4.79
N ALA A 104 -28.21 -0.72 -5.53
CA ALA A 104 -28.53 -0.28 -6.88
C ALA A 104 -29.11 1.15 -6.87
N GLY A 105 -28.59 2.03 -7.75
CA GLY A 105 -29.09 3.39 -7.92
C GLY A 105 -28.55 4.43 -6.95
N GLN A 106 -27.61 4.07 -6.04
CA GLN A 106 -26.97 5.01 -5.12
C GLN A 106 -25.46 5.10 -5.41
N LYS A 107 -24.91 6.29 -5.17
CA LYS A 107 -23.47 6.51 -5.18
C LYS A 107 -22.88 6.02 -3.87
N ASP A 108 -22.01 5.02 -3.94
CA ASP A 108 -21.24 4.57 -2.78
C ASP A 108 -19.85 5.24 -2.78
N ILE A 109 -19.44 5.70 -1.61
CA ILE A 109 -18.12 6.29 -1.38
C ILE A 109 -17.49 5.57 -0.19
N ASN A 110 -16.41 4.85 -0.44
CA ASN A 110 -15.73 4.09 0.60
C ASN A 110 -14.21 4.34 0.56
N ALA A 111 -13.61 4.55 1.73
CA ALA A 111 -12.16 4.55 1.86
C ALA A 111 -11.65 3.12 2.08
N LEU A 112 -10.45 2.82 1.60
CA LEU A 112 -9.79 1.54 1.85
C LEU A 112 -8.31 1.75 2.20
N THR A 113 -7.87 1.05 3.25
CA THR A 113 -6.46 0.96 3.62
C THR A 113 -6.02 -0.48 3.58
N LEU A 114 -5.00 -0.78 2.78
CA LEU A 114 -4.32 -2.06 2.77
C LEU A 114 -3.01 -1.94 3.54
N VAL A 115 -2.74 -2.89 4.42
CA VAL A 115 -1.48 -2.97 5.16
C VAL A 115 -0.92 -4.37 5.03
N VAL A 116 0.39 -4.46 4.72
CA VAL A 116 1.13 -5.73 4.73
C VAL A 116 2.53 -5.50 5.27
N ILE A 117 3.05 -6.49 5.98
CA ILE A 117 4.43 -6.52 6.46
C ILE A 117 5.15 -7.67 5.75
N LEU A 118 6.25 -7.35 5.08
CA LEU A 118 7.05 -8.31 4.33
C LEU A 118 8.50 -8.29 4.80
N PRO A 119 9.12 -9.46 5.02
CA PRO A 119 10.55 -9.57 5.21
C PRO A 119 11.28 -9.41 3.88
N ILE A 120 12.39 -8.69 3.86
CA ILE A 120 13.32 -8.68 2.73
C ILE A 120 14.43 -9.69 3.02
N VAL A 121 14.54 -10.70 2.17
CA VAL A 121 15.53 -11.78 2.30
C VAL A 121 16.81 -11.44 1.54
N THR A 122 16.69 -10.84 0.37
CA THR A 122 17.83 -10.50 -0.50
C THR A 122 17.97 -8.98 -0.62
N PRO A 123 19.15 -8.40 -0.37
CA PRO A 123 19.36 -6.98 -0.57
C PRO A 123 19.29 -6.62 -2.06
N ALA A 124 18.36 -5.76 -2.44
CA ALA A 124 18.16 -5.33 -3.84
C ALA A 124 17.35 -4.03 -3.90
N ALA A 125 17.31 -3.43 -5.08
CA ALA A 125 16.31 -2.42 -5.40
C ALA A 125 14.96 -3.10 -5.64
N TYR A 126 13.94 -2.65 -4.91
CA TYR A 126 12.56 -3.13 -5.02
C TYR A 126 11.64 -2.04 -5.52
N THR A 127 10.71 -2.43 -6.37
CA THR A 127 9.59 -1.57 -6.78
C THR A 127 8.29 -2.25 -6.35
N PHE A 128 7.39 -1.48 -5.74
CA PHE A 128 6.03 -1.89 -5.42
C PHE A 128 5.04 -0.90 -5.99
N VAL A 129 3.90 -1.42 -6.42
CA VAL A 129 2.86 -0.66 -7.09
C VAL A 129 1.51 -0.90 -6.43
N GLY A 130 0.74 0.17 -6.24
CA GLY A 130 -0.67 0.11 -5.89
C GLY A 130 -1.49 -0.06 -7.16
N CYS A 131 -2.23 -1.16 -7.25
CA CYS A 131 -3.05 -1.51 -8.40
C CYS A 131 -4.52 -1.56 -8.02
N ALA A 132 -5.38 -1.33 -9.02
CA ALA A 132 -6.82 -1.38 -8.86
C ALA A 132 -7.51 -1.91 -10.11
N PHE A 133 -8.66 -2.54 -9.91
CA PHE A 133 -9.59 -2.92 -11.00
C PHE A 133 -11.00 -3.05 -10.44
N ALA A 134 -11.99 -3.00 -11.34
CA ALA A 134 -13.39 -3.27 -11.00
C ALA A 134 -13.85 -4.56 -11.69
N ASN A 135 -14.77 -5.30 -11.06
CA ASN A 135 -15.40 -6.47 -11.69
C ASN A 135 -16.34 -6.08 -12.83
N SER A 136 -16.80 -4.84 -12.87
CA SER A 136 -17.62 -4.26 -13.93
C SER A 136 -17.31 -2.77 -14.05
N VAL A 137 -17.31 -2.25 -15.27
CA VAL A 137 -17.20 -0.82 -15.56
C VAL A 137 -18.57 -0.11 -15.61
N THR A 138 -19.65 -0.86 -15.42
CA THR A 138 -21.00 -0.30 -15.27
C THR A 138 -21.02 0.57 -14.01
N GLY A 139 -21.52 1.81 -14.14
CA GLY A 139 -21.48 2.77 -13.03
C GLY A 139 -20.19 3.59 -12.94
N ALA A 140 -19.29 3.47 -13.92
CA ALA A 140 -18.04 4.25 -14.03
C ALA A 140 -17.28 4.34 -12.70
N PRO A 141 -16.80 3.22 -12.14
CA PRO A 141 -16.08 3.21 -10.88
C PRO A 141 -14.77 4.01 -11.00
N VAL A 142 -14.49 4.80 -9.98
CA VAL A 142 -13.32 5.70 -9.95
C VAL A 142 -12.68 5.73 -8.56
N LEU A 143 -11.35 5.80 -8.52
CA LEU A 143 -10.63 6.21 -7.32
C LEU A 143 -10.63 7.74 -7.31
N ALA A 144 -11.45 8.31 -6.43
CA ALA A 144 -11.62 9.75 -6.34
C ALA A 144 -10.62 10.33 -5.34
N ARG A 145 -9.81 11.26 -5.82
CA ARG A 145 -8.70 11.87 -5.09
C ARG A 145 -8.69 13.37 -5.31
N ASN A 146 -8.19 14.13 -4.36
CA ASN A 146 -8.03 15.57 -4.49
C ASN A 146 -6.90 16.07 -3.58
N ALA A 147 -6.64 17.39 -3.59
CA ALA A 147 -5.56 17.97 -2.80
C ALA A 147 -5.74 17.82 -1.28
N THR A 148 -6.99 17.73 -0.78
CA THR A 148 -7.28 17.55 0.64
C THR A 148 -7.47 16.10 1.05
N ALA A 149 -7.65 15.20 0.09
CA ALA A 149 -7.80 13.76 0.27
C ALA A 149 -6.99 13.01 -0.82
N PRO A 150 -5.65 13.01 -0.71
CA PRO A 150 -4.80 12.28 -1.64
C PRO A 150 -4.76 10.79 -1.34
N ALA A 151 -4.51 9.97 -2.36
CA ALA A 151 -4.09 8.60 -2.15
C ALA A 151 -2.63 8.55 -1.69
N LEU A 152 -2.27 7.51 -0.96
CA LEU A 152 -0.93 7.31 -0.42
C LEU A 152 -0.49 5.86 -0.58
N LEU A 153 0.73 5.64 -1.08
CA LEU A 153 1.45 4.38 -0.96
C LEU A 153 2.75 4.63 -0.21
N LEU A 154 2.89 4.01 0.95
CA LEU A 154 3.99 4.24 1.89
C LEU A 154 4.74 2.94 2.15
N VAL A 155 6.08 3.02 2.27
CA VAL A 155 6.95 1.94 2.71
C VAL A 155 7.75 2.41 3.90
N GLU A 156 7.66 1.67 5.00
CA GLU A 156 8.38 1.93 6.25
C GLU A 156 9.26 0.73 6.61
N ASP A 157 10.50 0.99 6.95
CA ASP A 157 11.37 -0.01 7.59
C ASP A 157 11.03 -0.02 9.09
N ILE A 158 10.51 -1.14 9.57
CA ILE A 158 10.03 -1.29 10.95
C ILE A 158 10.97 -2.11 11.85
N GLY A 159 12.15 -2.45 11.36
CA GLY A 159 13.20 -3.11 12.15
C GLY A 159 13.65 -4.45 11.59
N LEU A 160 14.36 -5.20 12.42
CA LEU A 160 14.84 -6.55 12.08
C LEU A 160 13.73 -7.60 12.21
N VAL A 161 13.89 -8.69 11.45
CA VAL A 161 13.06 -9.91 11.55
C VAL A 161 13.27 -10.57 12.91
#